data_5cdf791785434d3ef86b8c110cad3d42
#
_entry.id   5cdf791785434d3ef86b8c110cad3d42
#
_cell.length_a   1.000
_cell.length_b   1.000
_cell.length_c   1.000
_cell.angle_alpha   90.00
_cell.angle_beta   90.00
_cell.angle_gamma   90.00
#
_symmetry.space_group_name_H-M   'P 1'
#
loop_
_entity.id
_entity.type
_entity.pdbx_description
1 polymer ?
#
loop_
_entity_poly.entity_id
_entity_poly.type
_entity_poly.pdbx_seq_one_letter_code
_entity_poly.pdbx_strand_id
1 'polypeptide(L)'
;VIPSYHDIAGIFDTLPLDLKVLTRDLQEVYATPMSKPIPEGVREELRTQEHGRAHAFAVASDPDVMYRAFPLLGGSALLAQDVSELNELNRELAHRRMELQRQNELLAADYDLKTHLADQEAETLLVQDVDQALARALEGMYDLLSSLPPLTDEASSHERYRMLQRAKMLVAYCKRKGSLTLAQHGESGFDRDRIQLIANELASDLRTIDIDCASIIAIRRPMHASTVSALYDCVYDFAFFAYTTDHPALMYHLSDHDSCSVELRATLFSDDEEDLSQTPAAHELERELQGRNVAYRLEGEPGQLRMIVLMPRAGE
;
A
#
# COMPACT_ATOMS: atom_id res chain seq x y z
N VAL A 1 49.82 25.67 61.03
CA VAL A 1 50.62 24.41 61.04
C VAL A 1 50.47 23.85 59.61
N ILE A 2 51.53 23.98 58.81
CA ILE A 2 51.60 23.34 57.50
C ILE A 2 51.91 21.86 57.76
N PRO A 3 51.11 20.90 57.33
CA PRO A 3 51.45 19.49 57.52
C PRO A 3 52.79 19.22 56.79
N SER A 4 53.73 18.65 57.50
CA SER A 4 55.03 18.30 56.93
C SER A 4 54.86 17.22 55.85
N TYR A 5 55.60 17.38 54.76
CA TYR A 5 55.60 16.61 53.54
C TYR A 5 55.81 15.09 53.65
N HIS A 6 56.05 14.58 54.89
CA HIS A 6 56.33 13.17 55.10
C HIS A 6 55.12 12.25 55.22
N ASP A 7 53.93 12.80 55.48
CA ASP A 7 52.70 11.99 55.61
C ASP A 7 51.96 11.68 54.29
N ILE A 8 52.27 12.45 53.24
CA ILE A 8 51.58 12.29 51.97
C ILE A 8 52.11 11.09 51.14
N ALA A 9 53.42 10.79 51.31
CA ALA A 9 54.04 9.63 50.66
C ALA A 9 53.40 8.30 51.08
N GLY A 10 53.14 8.14 52.39
CA GLY A 10 52.53 6.94 52.95
C GLY A 10 51.08 6.68 52.49
N ILE A 11 50.33 7.73 52.07
CA ILE A 11 48.99 7.59 51.57
C ILE A 11 49.02 7.02 50.14
N PHE A 12 49.93 7.48 49.30
CA PHE A 12 50.04 7.01 47.88
C PHE A 12 50.66 5.60 47.79
N ASP A 13 51.50 5.20 48.77
CA ASP A 13 52.07 3.86 48.80
C ASP A 13 51.05 2.76 49.09
N THR A 14 49.91 3.09 49.69
CA THR A 14 48.81 2.15 49.94
C THR A 14 47.80 2.03 48.82
N LEU A 15 47.86 2.91 47.83
CA LEU A 15 46.94 2.90 46.68
C LEU A 15 47.50 2.04 45.55
N PRO A 16 46.67 1.20 44.89
CA PRO A 16 47.08 0.39 43.75
C PRO A 16 47.13 1.26 42.47
N LEU A 17 47.92 2.33 42.52
CA LEU A 17 48.08 3.28 41.43
C LEU A 17 49.52 3.26 40.91
N ASP A 18 49.71 3.33 39.59
CA ASP A 18 51.00 3.60 38.97
C ASP A 18 51.14 5.12 38.83
N LEU A 19 51.65 5.75 39.88
CA LEU A 19 51.86 7.21 39.99
C LEU A 19 53.34 7.51 40.12
N LYS A 20 53.81 8.47 39.32
CA LYS A 20 55.17 9.01 39.40
C LYS A 20 55.13 10.52 39.49
N VAL A 21 56.08 11.07 40.25
CA VAL A 21 56.35 12.51 40.29
C VAL A 21 57.69 12.75 39.65
N LEU A 22 57.70 13.62 38.65
CA LEU A 22 58.86 13.93 37.80
C LEU A 22 59.27 15.37 38.00
N THR A 23 60.59 15.67 37.96
CA THR A 23 61.12 17.00 37.85
C THR A 23 60.84 17.58 36.42
N ARG A 24 61.17 18.87 36.19
CA ARG A 24 61.16 19.48 34.87
C ARG A 24 62.08 18.76 33.87
N ASP A 25 63.13 18.13 34.33
CA ASP A 25 64.10 17.36 33.55
C ASP A 25 63.66 15.90 33.41
N LEU A 26 62.42 15.55 33.74
CA LEU A 26 61.83 14.21 33.72
C LEU A 26 62.57 13.15 34.57
N GLN A 27 63.27 13.60 35.63
CA GLN A 27 63.83 12.70 36.62
C GLN A 27 62.77 12.29 37.65
N GLU A 28 62.73 11.02 38.03
CA GLU A 28 61.79 10.52 39.05
C GLU A 28 62.20 11.01 40.44
N VAL A 29 61.28 11.74 41.07
CA VAL A 29 61.40 12.19 42.46
C VAL A 29 60.68 11.22 43.40
N TYR A 30 59.58 10.69 42.95
CA TYR A 30 58.77 9.74 43.68
C TYR A 30 58.09 8.77 42.73
N ALA A 31 57.97 7.53 43.10
CA ALA A 31 57.23 6.50 42.36
C ALA A 31 56.52 5.57 43.36
N THR A 32 55.26 5.22 43.10
CA THR A 32 54.53 4.23 43.88
C THR A 32 55.15 2.84 43.73
N PRO A 33 54.97 1.93 44.72
CA PRO A 33 55.58 0.59 44.68
C PRO A 33 55.17 -0.24 43.45
N MET A 34 54.01 0.04 42.86
CA MET A 34 53.49 -0.67 41.68
C MET A 34 53.87 0.00 40.34
N SER A 35 54.63 1.07 40.36
CA SER A 35 54.95 1.83 39.17
C SER A 35 55.94 1.09 38.25
N LYS A 36 55.64 1.05 36.96
CA LYS A 36 56.49 0.47 35.92
C LYS A 36 57.46 1.53 35.36
N PRO A 37 58.62 1.13 34.77
CA PRO A 37 59.52 2.07 34.10
C PRO A 37 58.77 2.92 33.03
N ILE A 38 59.09 4.20 32.92
CA ILE A 38 58.47 5.10 31.93
C ILE A 38 59.02 4.75 30.54
N PRO A 39 58.15 4.36 29.57
CA PRO A 39 58.56 4.16 28.20
C PRO A 39 59.16 5.43 27.55
N GLU A 40 60.12 5.28 26.62
CA GLU A 40 60.73 6.45 25.99
C GLU A 40 59.72 7.31 25.22
N GLY A 41 58.71 6.71 24.56
CA GLY A 41 57.62 7.44 23.91
C GLY A 41 56.82 8.35 24.83
N VAL A 42 56.65 7.94 26.14
CA VAL A 42 55.99 8.79 27.17
C VAL A 42 56.89 9.96 27.53
N ARG A 43 58.20 9.72 27.64
CA ARG A 43 59.15 10.81 27.92
C ARG A 43 59.23 11.83 26.80
N GLU A 44 59.15 11.37 25.54
CA GLU A 44 59.15 12.23 24.34
C GLU A 44 57.89 13.10 24.27
N GLU A 45 56.73 12.49 24.55
CA GLU A 45 55.45 13.21 24.64
C GLU A 45 55.48 14.28 25.74
N LEU A 46 55.99 13.95 26.92
CA LEU A 46 56.12 14.90 28.02
C LEU A 46 57.10 16.06 27.72
N ARG A 47 58.10 15.86 26.83
CA ARG A 47 59.04 16.93 26.39
C ARG A 47 58.43 17.90 25.42
N THR A 48 57.54 17.39 24.56
CA THR A 48 56.94 18.20 23.49
C THR A 48 55.76 19.05 23.95
N GLN A 49 55.19 18.72 25.10
CA GLN A 49 53.98 19.41 25.57
C GLN A 49 54.27 20.66 26.45
N GLU A 50 53.40 21.67 26.26
CA GLU A 50 53.44 22.90 27.06
C GLU A 50 53.12 22.61 28.55
N HIS A 51 54.00 23.00 29.43
CA HIS A 51 53.90 22.81 30.87
C HIS A 51 52.81 23.72 31.47
N GLY A 52 51.55 23.25 31.54
CA GLY A 52 50.52 24.09 32.15
C GLY A 52 49.12 23.50 32.21
N ARG A 53 48.82 22.38 31.54
CA ARG A 53 47.48 21.75 31.57
C ARG A 53 47.59 20.24 31.83
N ALA A 54 46.64 19.73 32.59
CA ALA A 54 46.48 18.29 32.70
C ALA A 54 46.00 17.70 31.34
N HIS A 55 46.63 16.65 30.85
CA HIS A 55 46.29 16.00 29.60
C HIS A 55 46.45 14.47 29.72
N ALA A 56 45.67 13.75 28.91
CA ALA A 56 45.71 12.29 28.81
C ALA A 56 46.16 11.89 27.39
N PHE A 57 47.06 10.91 27.30
CA PHE A 57 47.59 10.40 26.05
C PHE A 57 47.94 8.91 26.17
N ALA A 58 47.98 8.22 25.08
CA ALA A 58 48.48 6.88 24.94
C ALA A 58 49.67 6.88 23.98
N VAL A 59 50.62 6.01 24.18
CA VAL A 59 51.78 5.87 23.29
C VAL A 59 51.64 4.63 22.43
N ALA A 60 52.14 4.69 21.20
CA ALA A 60 52.02 3.58 20.23
C ALA A 60 52.73 2.30 20.71
N SER A 61 53.78 2.44 21.55
CA SER A 61 54.49 1.30 22.14
C SER A 61 53.74 0.60 23.25
N ASP A 62 52.70 1.24 23.83
CA ASP A 62 51.91 0.70 24.93
C ASP A 62 50.45 1.23 24.82
N PRO A 63 49.69 0.73 23.85
CA PRO A 63 48.34 1.24 23.55
C PRO A 63 47.32 0.88 24.65
N ASP A 64 47.61 -0.06 25.50
CA ASP A 64 46.74 -0.52 26.57
C ASP A 64 46.95 0.22 27.90
N VAL A 65 47.84 1.24 27.90
CA VAL A 65 48.02 2.13 29.04
C VAL A 65 47.73 3.57 28.68
N MET A 66 46.81 4.17 29.44
CA MET A 66 46.48 5.60 29.34
C MET A 66 47.31 6.36 30.37
N TYR A 67 48.16 7.26 29.89
CA TYR A 67 48.95 8.14 30.70
C TYR A 67 48.21 9.46 30.89
N ARG A 68 48.20 9.95 32.15
CA ARG A 68 47.69 11.28 32.48
C ARG A 68 48.78 12.09 33.19
N ALA A 69 49.16 13.20 32.58
CA ALA A 69 50.11 14.12 33.13
C ALA A 69 49.39 15.30 33.79
N PHE A 70 49.76 15.58 35.02
CA PHE A 70 49.26 16.73 35.80
C PHE A 70 50.42 17.68 36.10
N PRO A 71 50.28 18.97 35.83
CA PRO A 71 51.34 19.95 36.14
C PRO A 71 51.45 20.13 37.67
N LEU A 72 52.69 20.16 38.16
CA LEU A 72 53.04 20.49 39.54
C LEU A 72 54.00 21.67 39.59
N LEU A 73 54.08 22.32 40.77
CA LEU A 73 55.09 23.36 41.02
C LEU A 73 56.49 22.72 40.98
N GLY A 74 57.19 22.88 39.81
CA GLY A 74 58.54 22.36 39.62
C GLY A 74 58.64 21.03 38.87
N GLY A 75 57.52 20.49 38.32
CA GLY A 75 57.55 19.25 37.56
C GLY A 75 56.17 18.80 37.12
N SER A 76 55.96 17.49 37.04
CA SER A 76 54.65 16.87 36.67
C SER A 76 54.40 15.57 37.45
N ALA A 77 53.12 15.27 37.75
CA ALA A 77 52.73 13.96 38.18
C ALA A 77 52.21 13.16 36.97
N LEU A 78 52.69 11.95 36.81
CA LEU A 78 52.29 11.03 35.74
C LEU A 78 51.54 9.85 36.39
N LEU A 79 50.28 9.67 35.96
CA LEU A 79 49.47 8.52 36.33
C LEU A 79 49.34 7.62 35.13
N ALA A 80 49.70 6.36 35.25
CA ALA A 80 49.46 5.32 34.26
C ALA A 80 48.25 4.47 34.68
N GLN A 81 47.33 4.31 33.79
CA GLN A 81 46.10 3.52 34.02
C GLN A 81 46.01 2.44 32.94
N ASP A 82 45.91 1.20 33.37
CA ASP A 82 45.63 0.07 32.46
C ASP A 82 44.22 0.23 31.90
N VAL A 83 44.13 0.26 30.56
CA VAL A 83 42.88 0.38 29.80
C VAL A 83 42.69 -0.79 28.82
N SER A 84 43.43 -1.87 28.99
CA SER A 84 43.38 -3.06 28.17
C SER A 84 41.96 -3.63 28.03
N GLU A 85 41.28 -3.80 29.17
CA GLU A 85 39.89 -4.29 29.23
C GLU A 85 38.93 -3.33 28.50
N LEU A 86 39.13 -2.01 28.71
CA LEU A 86 38.31 -0.98 28.03
C LEU A 86 38.54 -1.00 26.50
N ASN A 87 39.78 -1.17 26.06
CA ASN A 87 40.14 -1.27 24.64
C ASN A 87 39.56 -2.54 24.01
N GLU A 88 39.61 -3.67 24.71
CA GLU A 88 38.99 -4.93 24.24
C GLU A 88 37.47 -4.78 24.12
N LEU A 89 36.82 -4.23 25.12
CA LEU A 89 35.38 -3.97 25.10
C LEU A 89 34.98 -3.03 23.96
N ASN A 90 35.78 -1.98 23.73
CA ASN A 90 35.53 -1.07 22.60
C ASN A 90 35.67 -1.75 21.23
N ARG A 91 36.66 -2.68 21.08
CA ARG A 91 36.80 -3.47 19.86
C ARG A 91 35.60 -4.40 19.66
N GLU A 92 35.16 -5.07 20.72
CA GLU A 92 33.98 -5.93 20.68
C GLU A 92 32.71 -5.15 20.32
N LEU A 93 32.50 -3.97 20.94
CA LEU A 93 31.39 -3.07 20.61
C LEU A 93 31.43 -2.61 19.15
N ALA A 94 32.61 -2.26 18.63
CA ALA A 94 32.77 -1.87 17.23
C ALA A 94 32.43 -3.02 16.28
N HIS A 95 32.88 -4.24 16.62
CA HIS A 95 32.54 -5.43 15.83
C HIS A 95 31.03 -5.73 15.86
N ARG A 96 30.40 -5.71 17.02
CA ARG A 96 28.95 -5.91 17.16
C ARG A 96 28.13 -4.84 16.42
N ARG A 97 28.59 -3.58 16.44
CA ARG A 97 27.95 -2.50 15.68
C ARG A 97 27.98 -2.77 14.18
N MET A 98 29.12 -3.18 13.64
CA MET A 98 29.25 -3.52 12.21
C MET A 98 28.36 -4.73 11.84
N GLU A 99 28.30 -5.72 12.71
CA GLU A 99 27.44 -6.88 12.49
C GLU A 99 25.94 -6.52 12.48
N LEU A 100 25.49 -5.73 13.48
CA LEU A 100 24.14 -5.22 13.54
C LEU A 100 23.79 -4.34 12.35
N GLN A 101 24.71 -3.49 11.92
CA GLN A 101 24.50 -2.66 10.73
C GLN A 101 24.29 -3.51 9.48
N ARG A 102 25.12 -4.53 9.28
CA ARG A 102 24.98 -5.48 8.17
C ARG A 102 23.65 -6.25 8.22
N GLN A 103 23.23 -6.68 9.42
CA GLN A 103 21.93 -7.36 9.58
C GLN A 103 20.77 -6.41 9.24
N ASN A 104 20.84 -5.15 9.69
CA ASN A 104 19.82 -4.15 9.36
C ASN A 104 19.76 -3.85 7.85
N GLU A 105 20.89 -3.78 7.16
CA GLU A 105 20.95 -3.60 5.70
C GLU A 105 20.30 -4.78 4.96
N LEU A 106 20.57 -6.01 5.41
CA LEU A 106 19.96 -7.21 4.84
C LEU A 106 18.45 -7.27 5.10
N LEU A 107 18.00 -6.90 6.30
CA LEU A 107 16.58 -6.85 6.64
C LEU A 107 15.84 -5.78 5.83
N ALA A 108 16.45 -4.61 5.64
CA ALA A 108 15.88 -3.56 4.80
C ALA A 108 15.73 -4.03 3.34
N ALA A 109 16.76 -4.66 2.77
CA ALA A 109 16.71 -5.19 1.42
C ALA A 109 15.66 -6.32 1.25
N ASP A 110 15.52 -7.21 2.25
CA ASP A 110 14.48 -8.26 2.26
C ASP A 110 13.07 -7.66 2.35
N TYR A 111 12.89 -6.63 3.17
CA TYR A 111 11.63 -5.90 3.28
C TYR A 111 11.24 -5.23 1.95
N ASP A 112 12.18 -4.51 1.32
CA ASP A 112 11.95 -3.85 0.05
C ASP A 112 11.59 -4.87 -1.05
N LEU A 113 12.31 -6.00 -1.09
CA LEU A 113 12.01 -7.08 -2.03
C LEU A 113 10.60 -7.66 -1.82
N LYS A 114 10.23 -7.95 -0.57
CA LYS A 114 8.90 -8.48 -0.24
C LYS A 114 7.78 -7.50 -0.60
N THR A 115 7.99 -6.21 -0.34
CA THR A 115 7.04 -5.16 -0.72
C THR A 115 6.87 -5.13 -2.24
N HIS A 116 7.96 -5.17 -2.98
CA HIS A 116 7.92 -5.15 -4.44
C HIS A 116 7.23 -6.38 -5.05
N LEU A 117 7.47 -7.57 -4.47
CA LEU A 117 6.78 -8.80 -4.87
C LEU A 117 5.28 -8.73 -4.57
N ALA A 118 4.90 -8.22 -3.40
CA ALA A 118 3.49 -8.05 -3.05
C ALA A 118 2.76 -7.07 -3.98
N ASP A 119 3.43 -5.97 -4.36
CA ASP A 119 2.89 -5.01 -5.33
C ASP A 119 2.71 -5.64 -6.72
N GLN A 120 3.68 -6.44 -7.20
CA GLN A 120 3.57 -7.16 -8.47
C GLN A 120 2.47 -8.23 -8.45
N GLU A 121 2.33 -8.96 -7.36
CA GLU A 121 1.24 -9.94 -7.19
C GLU A 121 -0.13 -9.24 -7.20
N ALA A 122 -0.27 -8.11 -6.49
CA ALA A 122 -1.49 -7.32 -6.48
C ALA A 122 -1.84 -6.78 -7.88
N GLU A 123 -0.86 -6.28 -8.63
CA GLU A 123 -1.05 -5.82 -10.01
C GLU A 123 -1.48 -6.98 -10.94
N THR A 124 -0.87 -8.14 -10.79
CA THR A 124 -1.22 -9.33 -11.58
C THR A 124 -2.65 -9.79 -11.32
N LEU A 125 -3.06 -9.84 -10.04
CA LEU A 125 -4.43 -10.18 -9.65
C LEU A 125 -5.42 -9.17 -10.20
N LEU A 126 -5.11 -7.87 -10.13
CA LEU A 126 -5.95 -6.81 -10.68
C LEU A 126 -6.18 -6.99 -12.19
N VAL A 127 -5.14 -7.27 -12.96
CA VAL A 127 -5.25 -7.52 -14.41
C VAL A 127 -6.11 -8.75 -14.67
N GLN A 128 -5.91 -9.84 -13.92
CA GLN A 128 -6.71 -11.06 -14.05
C GLN A 128 -8.20 -10.81 -13.75
N ASP A 129 -8.52 -10.04 -12.73
CA ASP A 129 -9.90 -9.70 -12.36
C ASP A 129 -10.58 -8.86 -13.44
N VAL A 130 -9.87 -7.90 -14.04
CA VAL A 130 -10.37 -7.11 -15.15
C VAL A 130 -10.61 -7.99 -16.38
N ASP A 131 -9.65 -8.82 -16.75
CA ASP A 131 -9.76 -9.74 -17.88
C ASP A 131 -10.95 -10.69 -17.70
N GLN A 132 -11.11 -11.27 -16.51
CA GLN A 132 -12.24 -12.15 -16.22
C GLN A 132 -13.59 -11.43 -16.26
N ALA A 133 -13.66 -10.20 -15.74
CA ALA A 133 -14.88 -9.41 -15.73
C ALA A 133 -15.33 -9.02 -17.16
N LEU A 134 -14.37 -8.84 -18.07
CA LEU A 134 -14.65 -8.40 -19.44
C LEU A 134 -14.74 -9.56 -20.46
N ALA A 135 -14.22 -10.74 -20.13
CA ALA A 135 -14.06 -11.86 -21.07
C ALA A 135 -15.35 -12.19 -21.83
N ARG A 136 -16.48 -12.34 -21.12
CA ARG A 136 -17.78 -12.66 -21.76
C ARG A 136 -18.25 -11.56 -22.73
N ALA A 137 -18.09 -10.30 -22.36
CA ALA A 137 -18.53 -9.20 -23.18
C ALA A 137 -17.65 -9.04 -24.43
N LEU A 138 -16.33 -9.28 -24.29
CA LEU A 138 -15.40 -9.28 -25.42
C LEU A 138 -15.66 -10.46 -26.37
N GLU A 139 -15.93 -11.65 -25.85
CA GLU A 139 -16.31 -12.83 -26.61
C GLU A 139 -17.62 -12.59 -27.39
N GLY A 140 -18.65 -12.09 -26.72
CA GLY A 140 -19.91 -11.72 -27.36
C GLY A 140 -19.75 -10.63 -28.42
N MET A 141 -18.87 -9.67 -28.21
CA MET A 141 -18.56 -8.64 -29.22
C MET A 141 -17.83 -9.25 -30.42
N TYR A 142 -16.89 -10.15 -30.21
CA TYR A 142 -16.17 -10.85 -31.26
C TYR A 142 -17.15 -11.67 -32.14
N ASP A 143 -18.07 -12.42 -31.53
CA ASP A 143 -19.09 -13.23 -32.22
C ASP A 143 -20.02 -12.35 -33.05
N LEU A 144 -20.50 -11.23 -32.49
CA LEU A 144 -21.31 -10.26 -33.20
C LEU A 144 -20.60 -9.68 -34.44
N LEU A 145 -19.34 -9.27 -34.25
CA LEU A 145 -18.56 -8.68 -35.35
C LEU A 145 -18.21 -9.71 -36.43
N SER A 146 -17.96 -10.96 -36.04
CA SER A 146 -17.63 -12.06 -36.95
C SER A 146 -18.82 -12.55 -37.76
N SER A 147 -20.04 -12.39 -37.23
CA SER A 147 -21.29 -12.81 -37.86
C SER A 147 -22.03 -11.70 -38.60
N LEU A 148 -21.41 -10.51 -38.79
CA LEU A 148 -22.03 -9.38 -39.48
C LEU A 148 -22.44 -9.76 -40.93
N PRO A 149 -23.73 -9.59 -41.31
CA PRO A 149 -24.20 -9.90 -42.63
C PRO A 149 -23.57 -8.96 -43.70
N PRO A 150 -23.37 -9.42 -44.93
CA PRO A 150 -22.88 -8.59 -46.01
C PRO A 150 -23.93 -7.52 -46.40
N LEU A 151 -23.49 -6.39 -46.92
CA LEU A 151 -24.35 -5.29 -47.38
C LEU A 151 -24.90 -5.65 -48.78
N THR A 152 -25.89 -6.53 -48.85
CA THR A 152 -26.45 -6.99 -50.15
C THR A 152 -27.83 -6.44 -50.45
N ASP A 153 -28.65 -6.19 -49.42
CA ASP A 153 -30.02 -5.70 -49.52
C ASP A 153 -30.40 -4.85 -48.30
N GLU A 154 -31.61 -4.30 -48.29
CA GLU A 154 -32.10 -3.42 -47.23
C GLU A 154 -32.32 -4.18 -45.91
N ALA A 155 -32.77 -5.44 -45.99
CA ALA A 155 -32.97 -6.29 -44.78
C ALA A 155 -31.65 -6.61 -44.08
N SER A 156 -30.62 -7.02 -44.83
CA SER A 156 -29.28 -7.27 -44.30
C SER A 156 -28.62 -5.98 -43.77
N SER A 157 -28.92 -4.83 -44.35
CA SER A 157 -28.47 -3.53 -43.84
C SER A 157 -29.09 -3.20 -42.49
N HIS A 158 -30.39 -3.49 -42.30
CA HIS A 158 -31.07 -3.26 -41.03
C HIS A 158 -30.56 -4.22 -39.93
N GLU A 159 -30.42 -5.49 -40.23
CA GLU A 159 -29.86 -6.49 -39.32
C GLU A 159 -28.41 -6.12 -38.90
N ARG A 160 -27.58 -5.74 -39.88
CA ARG A 160 -26.22 -5.26 -39.60
C ARG A 160 -26.22 -4.04 -38.69
N TYR A 161 -27.13 -3.08 -38.89
CA TYR A 161 -27.27 -1.92 -38.06
C TYR A 161 -27.59 -2.32 -36.60
N ARG A 162 -28.58 -3.23 -36.40
CA ARG A 162 -28.92 -3.76 -35.06
C ARG A 162 -27.74 -4.44 -34.39
N MET A 163 -26.97 -5.28 -35.09
CA MET A 163 -25.78 -5.94 -34.55
C MET A 163 -24.69 -4.94 -34.16
N LEU A 164 -24.48 -3.89 -34.93
CA LEU A 164 -23.53 -2.82 -34.62
C LEU A 164 -23.97 -2.01 -33.40
N GLN A 165 -25.27 -1.75 -33.23
CA GLN A 165 -25.79 -1.08 -32.01
C GLN A 165 -25.57 -1.97 -30.77
N ARG A 166 -25.81 -3.28 -30.90
CA ARG A 166 -25.51 -4.24 -29.81
C ARG A 166 -24.04 -4.30 -29.48
N ALA A 167 -23.15 -4.29 -30.46
CA ALA A 167 -21.71 -4.21 -30.24
C ALA A 167 -21.31 -2.89 -29.50
N LYS A 168 -21.96 -1.77 -29.89
CA LYS A 168 -21.75 -0.48 -29.21
C LYS A 168 -22.16 -0.50 -27.75
N MET A 169 -23.26 -1.15 -27.39
CA MET A 169 -23.64 -1.39 -25.99
C MET A 169 -22.56 -2.17 -25.25
N LEU A 170 -22.04 -3.26 -25.85
CA LEU A 170 -20.98 -4.06 -25.21
C LEU A 170 -19.70 -3.25 -24.97
N VAL A 171 -19.32 -2.36 -25.91
CA VAL A 171 -18.16 -1.46 -25.73
C VAL A 171 -18.38 -0.51 -24.55
N ALA A 172 -19.57 0.11 -24.45
CA ALA A 172 -19.92 1.00 -23.33
C ALA A 172 -19.91 0.23 -21.99
N TYR A 173 -20.46 -0.98 -21.98
CA TYR A 173 -20.39 -1.88 -20.83
C TYR A 173 -18.95 -2.17 -20.42
N CYS A 174 -18.10 -2.65 -21.33
CA CYS A 174 -16.71 -2.98 -21.05
C CYS A 174 -15.94 -1.79 -20.46
N LYS A 175 -16.10 -0.61 -21.03
CA LYS A 175 -15.47 0.63 -20.55
C LYS A 175 -15.82 0.90 -19.09
N ARG A 176 -17.09 0.83 -18.73
CA ARG A 176 -17.54 1.11 -17.37
C ARG A 176 -17.26 -0.04 -16.42
N LYS A 177 -17.47 -1.28 -16.85
CA LYS A 177 -17.19 -2.47 -16.04
C LYS A 177 -15.73 -2.54 -15.65
N GLY A 178 -14.80 -2.28 -16.57
CA GLY A 178 -13.38 -2.20 -16.26
C GLY A 178 -13.07 -1.15 -15.18
N SER A 179 -13.65 0.06 -15.29
CA SER A 179 -13.50 1.10 -14.25
C SER A 179 -14.06 0.69 -12.90
N LEU A 180 -15.19 -0.02 -12.86
CA LEU A 180 -15.80 -0.49 -11.62
C LEU A 180 -14.98 -1.62 -10.99
N THR A 181 -14.44 -2.54 -11.78
CA THR A 181 -13.56 -3.61 -11.32
C THR A 181 -12.28 -3.03 -10.71
N LEU A 182 -11.65 -2.05 -11.37
CA LEU A 182 -10.50 -1.34 -10.82
C LEU A 182 -10.83 -0.65 -9.49
N ALA A 183 -12.02 -0.06 -9.37
CA ALA A 183 -12.45 0.60 -8.14
C ALA A 183 -12.73 -0.37 -6.98
N GLN A 184 -12.96 -1.67 -7.23
CA GLN A 184 -13.14 -2.69 -6.19
C GLN A 184 -11.86 -2.94 -5.37
N HIS A 185 -10.69 -2.73 -5.97
CA HIS A 185 -9.39 -2.83 -5.30
C HIS A 185 -9.01 -1.57 -4.52
N GLY A 186 -9.81 -0.49 -4.64
CA GLY A 186 -9.67 0.74 -3.87
C GLY A 186 -10.65 0.80 -2.70
N GLU A 187 -10.26 1.41 -1.58
CA GLU A 187 -11.13 1.59 -0.40
C GLU A 187 -12.25 2.64 -0.58
N SER A 188 -12.45 3.19 -1.77
CA SER A 188 -13.40 4.28 -2.01
C SER A 188 -14.82 3.77 -2.18
N GLY A 189 -15.70 4.09 -1.23
CA GLY A 189 -17.14 3.92 -1.39
C GLY A 189 -17.72 4.81 -2.51
N PHE A 190 -18.82 4.36 -3.12
CA PHE A 190 -19.59 5.12 -4.11
C PHE A 190 -20.71 5.84 -3.41
N ASP A 191 -20.63 7.16 -3.36
CA ASP A 191 -21.71 8.03 -2.90
C ASP A 191 -22.80 8.22 -3.96
N ARG A 192 -23.87 8.92 -3.57
CA ARG A 192 -25.01 9.21 -4.46
C ARG A 192 -24.57 9.89 -5.75
N ASP A 193 -23.67 10.87 -5.66
CA ASP A 193 -23.30 11.71 -6.81
C ASP A 193 -22.50 10.93 -7.84
N ARG A 194 -21.57 10.06 -7.40
CA ARG A 194 -20.84 9.15 -8.28
C ARG A 194 -21.75 8.14 -8.96
N ILE A 195 -22.75 7.61 -8.24
CA ILE A 195 -23.72 6.67 -8.81
C ILE A 195 -24.62 7.38 -9.79
N GLN A 196 -25.08 8.60 -9.47
CA GLN A 196 -25.87 9.41 -10.41
C GLN A 196 -25.10 9.71 -11.69
N LEU A 197 -23.80 9.96 -11.61
CA LEU A 197 -22.96 10.15 -12.80
C LEU A 197 -22.92 8.90 -13.66
N ILE A 198 -22.73 7.72 -13.07
CA ILE A 198 -22.74 6.42 -13.79
C ILE A 198 -24.10 6.20 -14.46
N ALA A 199 -25.20 6.47 -13.74
CA ALA A 199 -26.55 6.32 -14.27
C ALA A 199 -26.84 7.28 -15.44
N ASN A 200 -26.35 8.52 -15.36
CA ASN A 200 -26.49 9.51 -16.43
C ASN A 200 -25.67 9.12 -17.69
N GLU A 201 -24.47 8.61 -17.51
CA GLU A 201 -23.64 8.09 -18.63
C GLU A 201 -24.35 6.91 -19.30
N LEU A 202 -24.84 5.94 -18.52
CA LEU A 202 -25.61 4.81 -19.05
C LEU A 202 -26.83 5.29 -19.84
N ALA A 203 -27.61 6.21 -19.29
CA ALA A 203 -28.77 6.78 -19.98
C ALA A 203 -28.38 7.48 -21.31
N SER A 204 -27.22 8.14 -21.33
CA SER A 204 -26.68 8.75 -22.54
C SER A 204 -26.29 7.69 -23.58
N ASP A 205 -25.62 6.61 -23.15
CA ASP A 205 -25.20 5.51 -24.02
C ASP A 205 -26.42 4.79 -24.62
N LEU A 206 -27.46 4.52 -23.82
CA LEU A 206 -28.70 3.88 -24.26
C LEU A 206 -29.48 4.70 -25.29
N ARG A 207 -29.55 6.03 -25.11
CA ARG A 207 -30.18 6.90 -26.10
C ARG A 207 -29.48 6.85 -27.47
N THR A 208 -28.19 6.56 -27.53
CA THR A 208 -27.46 6.44 -28.79
C THR A 208 -27.85 5.19 -29.58
N ILE A 209 -28.64 4.30 -29.02
CA ILE A 209 -29.17 3.06 -29.60
C ILE A 209 -30.70 3.01 -29.55
N ASP A 210 -31.33 4.18 -29.50
CA ASP A 210 -32.78 4.35 -29.57
C ASP A 210 -33.53 3.75 -28.36
N ILE A 211 -32.92 3.69 -27.19
CA ILE A 211 -33.55 3.34 -25.91
C ILE A 211 -33.67 4.60 -25.05
N ASP A 212 -34.87 5.07 -24.82
CA ASP A 212 -35.09 6.13 -23.84
C ASP A 212 -34.85 5.64 -22.44
N CYS A 213 -34.07 6.40 -21.66
CA CYS A 213 -33.70 5.99 -20.32
C CYS A 213 -33.77 7.15 -19.30
N ALA A 214 -34.39 6.88 -18.17
CA ALA A 214 -34.42 7.76 -17.00
C ALA A 214 -33.94 7.04 -15.76
N SER A 215 -33.26 7.75 -14.86
CA SER A 215 -32.74 7.18 -13.60
C SER A 215 -33.09 8.05 -12.39
N ILE A 216 -33.44 7.42 -11.30
CA ILE A 216 -33.69 8.05 -9.98
C ILE A 216 -32.80 7.38 -8.96
N ILE A 217 -31.86 8.13 -8.38
CA ILE A 217 -30.93 7.63 -7.35
C ILE A 217 -31.31 8.24 -5.99
N ALA A 218 -31.87 7.41 -5.12
CA ALA A 218 -32.43 7.81 -3.81
C ALA A 218 -31.70 7.12 -2.64
N ILE A 219 -30.38 6.93 -2.74
CA ILE A 219 -29.55 6.39 -1.66
C ILE A 219 -29.05 7.50 -0.73
N ARG A 220 -28.89 7.18 0.56
CA ARG A 220 -28.43 8.10 1.60
C ARG A 220 -27.02 7.78 2.10
N ARG A 221 -26.53 6.58 1.87
CA ARG A 221 -25.24 6.09 2.35
C ARG A 221 -24.43 5.57 1.17
N PRO A 222 -23.11 5.69 1.20
CA PRO A 222 -22.26 5.15 0.15
C PRO A 222 -22.37 3.62 0.06
N MET A 223 -22.13 3.08 -1.11
CA MET A 223 -22.10 1.64 -1.39
C MET A 223 -20.68 1.17 -1.72
N HIS A 224 -20.39 -0.10 -1.48
CA HIS A 224 -19.13 -0.71 -1.89
C HIS A 224 -19.08 -0.85 -3.43
N ALA A 225 -17.87 -0.77 -4.00
CA ALA A 225 -17.67 -0.86 -5.45
C ALA A 225 -18.18 -2.18 -6.05
N SER A 226 -18.05 -3.30 -5.32
CA SER A 226 -18.57 -4.61 -5.74
C SER A 226 -20.10 -4.61 -5.89
N THR A 227 -20.82 -3.98 -4.96
CA THR A 227 -22.29 -3.83 -5.02
C THR A 227 -22.69 -2.97 -6.23
N VAL A 228 -21.99 -1.85 -6.45
CA VAL A 228 -22.25 -0.97 -7.62
C VAL A 228 -21.98 -1.71 -8.93
N SER A 229 -20.88 -2.47 -9.00
CA SER A 229 -20.52 -3.29 -10.16
C SER A 229 -21.56 -4.36 -10.46
N ALA A 230 -22.06 -5.08 -9.44
CA ALA A 230 -23.09 -6.10 -9.62
C ALA A 230 -24.45 -5.51 -10.00
N LEU A 231 -24.84 -4.36 -9.44
CA LEU A 231 -26.04 -3.63 -9.86
C LEU A 231 -25.93 -3.17 -11.32
N TYR A 232 -24.75 -2.70 -11.72
CA TYR A 232 -24.49 -2.29 -13.10
C TYR A 232 -24.64 -3.44 -14.07
N ASP A 233 -24.18 -4.64 -13.71
CA ASP A 233 -24.39 -5.85 -14.50
C ASP A 233 -25.87 -6.14 -14.69
N CYS A 234 -26.68 -6.12 -13.62
CA CYS A 234 -28.13 -6.36 -13.70
C CYS A 234 -28.85 -5.32 -14.57
N VAL A 235 -28.46 -4.04 -14.45
CA VAL A 235 -29.02 -2.96 -15.28
C VAL A 235 -28.68 -3.18 -16.75
N TYR A 236 -27.47 -3.64 -17.04
CA TYR A 236 -27.04 -3.90 -18.41
C TYR A 236 -27.74 -5.11 -19.04
N ASP A 237 -27.88 -6.21 -18.29
CA ASP A 237 -28.64 -7.38 -18.74
C ASP A 237 -30.09 -6.99 -19.05
N PHE A 238 -30.70 -6.14 -18.22
CA PHE A 238 -32.04 -5.61 -18.44
C PHE A 238 -32.10 -4.68 -19.66
N ALA A 239 -31.09 -3.88 -19.91
CA ALA A 239 -31.00 -3.05 -21.10
C ALA A 239 -30.81 -3.88 -22.38
N PHE A 240 -30.07 -5.00 -22.32
CA PHE A 240 -29.98 -5.95 -23.43
C PHE A 240 -31.32 -6.60 -23.73
N PHE A 241 -32.09 -6.95 -22.69
CA PHE A 241 -33.45 -7.42 -22.89
C PHE A 241 -34.32 -6.33 -23.58
N ALA A 242 -34.27 -5.09 -23.08
CA ALA A 242 -35.04 -3.96 -23.64
C ALA A 242 -34.76 -3.76 -25.15
N TYR A 243 -33.52 -4.00 -25.56
CA TYR A 243 -33.14 -3.90 -26.98
C TYR A 243 -33.87 -4.90 -27.92
N THR A 244 -34.49 -5.95 -27.36
CA THR A 244 -35.27 -6.95 -28.11
C THR A 244 -36.73 -6.56 -28.28
N THR A 245 -37.21 -5.50 -27.64
CA THR A 245 -38.58 -5.03 -27.65
C THR A 245 -38.81 -3.83 -28.59
N ASP A 246 -40.04 -3.51 -28.91
CA ASP A 246 -40.38 -2.40 -29.78
C ASP A 246 -40.52 -1.09 -28.97
N HIS A 247 -39.84 -0.02 -29.43
CA HIS A 247 -39.85 1.32 -28.84
C HIS A 247 -39.59 1.31 -27.30
N PRO A 248 -38.45 0.75 -26.83
CA PRO A 248 -38.21 0.57 -25.42
C PRO A 248 -37.96 1.89 -24.71
N ALA A 249 -38.59 2.04 -23.52
CA ALA A 249 -38.30 3.10 -22.55
C ALA A 249 -37.98 2.46 -21.20
N LEU A 250 -36.83 2.80 -20.64
CA LEU A 250 -36.35 2.26 -19.38
C LEU A 250 -36.39 3.30 -18.25
N MET A 251 -36.80 2.86 -17.06
CA MET A 251 -36.72 3.65 -15.85
C MET A 251 -36.02 2.85 -14.76
N TYR A 252 -34.95 3.42 -14.19
CA TYR A 252 -34.22 2.84 -13.05
C TYR A 252 -34.50 3.64 -11.78
N HIS A 253 -34.80 2.94 -10.71
CA HIS A 253 -34.89 3.52 -9.37
C HIS A 253 -34.02 2.73 -8.41
N LEU A 254 -32.97 3.36 -7.89
CA LEU A 254 -32.09 2.79 -6.87
C LEU A 254 -32.32 3.48 -5.53
N SER A 255 -32.70 2.72 -4.52
CA SER A 255 -33.04 3.25 -3.18
C SER A 255 -32.48 2.36 -2.06
N ASP A 256 -32.38 2.94 -0.87
CA ASP A 256 -32.13 2.16 0.34
C ASP A 256 -33.36 1.27 0.62
N HIS A 257 -33.17 -0.04 0.73
CA HIS A 257 -34.21 -0.96 1.19
C HIS A 257 -34.26 -0.95 2.72
N ASP A 258 -33.09 -1.10 3.36
CA ASP A 258 -32.88 -1.00 4.80
C ASP A 258 -31.49 -0.41 5.12
N SER A 259 -31.02 -0.62 6.37
CA SER A 259 -29.70 -0.11 6.77
C SER A 259 -28.52 -0.85 6.10
N CYS A 260 -28.73 -2.08 5.67
CA CYS A 260 -27.69 -3.00 5.17
C CYS A 260 -27.86 -3.36 3.69
N SER A 261 -29.02 -3.08 3.09
CA SER A 261 -29.36 -3.46 1.73
C SER A 261 -29.85 -2.31 0.87
N VAL A 262 -29.73 -2.46 -0.43
CA VAL A 262 -30.22 -1.56 -1.47
C VAL A 262 -31.16 -2.29 -2.41
N GLU A 263 -32.13 -1.59 -2.95
CA GLU A 263 -33.08 -2.11 -3.91
C GLU A 263 -32.96 -1.35 -5.23
N LEU A 264 -32.72 -2.09 -6.30
CA LEU A 264 -32.81 -1.61 -7.68
C LEU A 264 -34.15 -2.06 -8.26
N ARG A 265 -34.95 -1.10 -8.73
CA ARG A 265 -36.14 -1.36 -9.56
C ARG A 265 -35.85 -0.84 -10.96
N ALA A 266 -35.88 -1.73 -11.93
CA ALA A 266 -35.81 -1.39 -13.34
C ALA A 266 -37.17 -1.72 -13.98
N THR A 267 -37.74 -0.74 -14.71
CA THR A 267 -39.03 -0.92 -15.41
C THR A 267 -38.81 -0.62 -16.88
N LEU A 268 -39.17 -1.57 -17.71
CA LEU A 268 -39.24 -1.41 -19.15
C LEU A 268 -40.69 -1.14 -19.53
N PHE A 269 -40.87 -0.18 -20.43
CA PHE A 269 -42.12 0.06 -21.18
C PHE A 269 -41.85 -0.18 -22.65
N SER A 270 -42.78 -0.80 -23.34
CA SER A 270 -42.69 -1.16 -24.75
C SER A 270 -44.08 -1.06 -25.40
N ASP A 271 -44.13 -0.90 -26.71
CA ASP A 271 -45.35 -0.94 -27.48
C ASP A 271 -45.86 -2.36 -27.77
N ASP A 272 -45.16 -3.39 -27.28
CA ASP A 272 -45.56 -4.80 -27.41
C ASP A 272 -46.88 -5.07 -26.67
N GLU A 273 -47.82 -5.76 -27.32
CA GLU A 273 -49.10 -6.15 -26.74
C GLU A 273 -49.01 -7.44 -25.88
N GLU A 274 -47.90 -8.16 -25.98
CA GLU A 274 -47.67 -9.44 -25.28
C GLU A 274 -47.12 -9.23 -23.85
N ASP A 275 -47.32 -10.25 -23.01
CA ASP A 275 -46.66 -10.31 -21.69
C ASP A 275 -45.17 -10.57 -21.90
N LEU A 276 -44.38 -9.54 -21.69
CA LEU A 276 -42.92 -9.58 -21.89
C LEU A 276 -42.21 -10.63 -21.02
N SER A 277 -42.79 -11.03 -19.87
CA SER A 277 -42.22 -12.05 -19.00
C SER A 277 -42.23 -13.46 -19.58
N GLN A 278 -43.06 -13.73 -20.57
CA GLN A 278 -43.20 -15.04 -21.19
C GLN A 278 -42.35 -15.19 -22.47
N THR A 279 -41.61 -14.19 -22.84
CA THR A 279 -40.79 -14.20 -24.05
C THR A 279 -39.51 -15.06 -23.85
N PRO A 280 -38.96 -15.64 -24.94
CA PRO A 280 -37.67 -16.33 -24.88
C PRO A 280 -36.52 -15.45 -24.33
N ALA A 281 -36.57 -14.16 -24.67
CA ALA A 281 -35.59 -13.17 -24.21
C ALA A 281 -35.70 -12.94 -22.68
N ALA A 282 -36.92 -12.96 -22.12
CA ALA A 282 -37.09 -12.86 -20.64
C ALA A 282 -36.52 -14.09 -19.91
N HIS A 283 -36.68 -15.28 -20.49
CA HIS A 283 -36.07 -16.49 -19.93
C HIS A 283 -34.52 -16.45 -20.02
N GLU A 284 -33.96 -15.79 -21.02
CA GLU A 284 -32.51 -15.57 -21.11
C GLU A 284 -32.04 -14.57 -20.04
N LEU A 285 -32.76 -13.45 -19.87
CA LEU A 285 -32.53 -12.50 -18.80
C LEU A 285 -32.59 -13.17 -17.40
N GLU A 286 -33.59 -14.01 -17.17
CA GLU A 286 -33.73 -14.78 -15.93
C GLU A 286 -32.52 -15.66 -15.66
N ARG A 287 -32.00 -16.34 -16.67
CA ARG A 287 -30.82 -17.19 -16.62
C ARG A 287 -29.55 -16.39 -16.30
N GLU A 288 -29.41 -15.21 -16.91
CA GLU A 288 -28.28 -14.32 -16.59
C GLU A 288 -28.34 -13.82 -15.14
N LEU A 289 -29.51 -13.39 -14.65
CA LEU A 289 -29.70 -12.95 -13.27
C LEU A 289 -29.45 -14.07 -12.26
N GLN A 290 -29.89 -15.32 -12.56
CA GLN A 290 -29.56 -16.50 -11.75
C GLN A 290 -28.05 -16.76 -11.70
N GLY A 291 -27.35 -16.60 -12.83
CA GLY A 291 -25.89 -16.75 -12.92
C GLY A 291 -25.10 -15.72 -12.09
N ARG A 292 -25.72 -14.58 -11.79
CA ARG A 292 -25.10 -13.52 -10.96
C ARG A 292 -25.27 -13.72 -9.46
N ASN A 293 -26.01 -14.74 -9.04
CA ASN A 293 -26.27 -15.06 -7.63
C ASN A 293 -26.88 -13.89 -6.83
N VAL A 294 -27.80 -13.15 -7.44
CA VAL A 294 -28.51 -12.03 -6.82
C VAL A 294 -29.95 -12.41 -6.49
N ALA A 295 -30.51 -11.82 -5.43
CA ALA A 295 -31.93 -11.95 -5.13
C ALA A 295 -32.73 -11.03 -6.06
N TYR A 296 -33.49 -11.61 -6.98
CA TYR A 296 -34.27 -10.84 -7.94
C TYR A 296 -35.74 -11.32 -8.03
N ARG A 297 -36.56 -10.47 -8.60
CA ARG A 297 -37.97 -10.75 -8.95
C ARG A 297 -38.29 -10.08 -10.28
N LEU A 298 -38.92 -10.81 -11.18
CA LEU A 298 -39.45 -10.29 -12.44
C LEU A 298 -40.97 -10.32 -12.38
N GLU A 299 -41.60 -9.21 -12.81
CA GLU A 299 -43.05 -9.04 -12.87
C GLU A 299 -43.38 -8.52 -14.27
N GLY A 300 -44.15 -9.31 -15.05
CA GLY A 300 -44.55 -8.97 -16.41
C GLY A 300 -46.03 -8.58 -16.47
N GLU A 301 -46.32 -7.61 -17.31
CA GLU A 301 -47.65 -7.20 -17.76
C GLU A 301 -47.55 -6.88 -19.27
N PRO A 302 -48.65 -6.86 -20.02
CA PRO A 302 -48.62 -6.44 -21.43
C PRO A 302 -47.95 -5.05 -21.61
N GLY A 303 -46.93 -5.00 -22.44
CA GLY A 303 -46.15 -3.78 -22.69
C GLY A 303 -45.26 -3.32 -21.52
N GLN A 304 -45.12 -4.10 -20.44
CA GLN A 304 -44.30 -3.73 -19.28
C GLN A 304 -43.61 -4.94 -18.69
N LEU A 305 -42.31 -4.79 -18.38
CA LEU A 305 -41.56 -5.72 -17.55
C LEU A 305 -40.88 -4.95 -16.42
N ARG A 306 -41.01 -5.45 -15.19
CA ARG A 306 -40.36 -4.91 -14.01
C ARG A 306 -39.38 -5.91 -13.42
N MET A 307 -38.15 -5.50 -13.21
CA MET A 307 -37.11 -6.23 -12.48
C MET A 307 -36.85 -5.53 -11.13
N ILE A 308 -36.87 -6.30 -10.05
CA ILE A 308 -36.52 -5.86 -8.70
C ILE A 308 -35.32 -6.69 -8.24
N VAL A 309 -34.22 -6.04 -7.85
CA VAL A 309 -33.00 -6.70 -7.37
C VAL A 309 -32.69 -6.16 -5.97
N LEU A 310 -32.46 -7.06 -5.03
CA LEU A 310 -32.01 -6.74 -3.67
C LEU A 310 -30.56 -7.17 -3.50
N MET A 311 -29.72 -6.25 -3.01
CA MET A 311 -28.30 -6.51 -2.79
C MET A 311 -27.81 -5.96 -1.45
N PRO A 312 -26.85 -6.64 -0.79
CA PRO A 312 -26.18 -6.08 0.38
C PRO A 312 -25.39 -4.83 -0.03
N ARG A 313 -25.38 -3.83 0.86
CA ARG A 313 -24.68 -2.56 0.63
C ARG A 313 -23.17 -2.70 0.72
N ALA A 314 -22.69 -3.52 1.65
CA ALA A 314 -21.29 -3.89 1.78
C ALA A 314 -21.03 -5.17 0.96
N GLY A 315 -19.98 -5.20 0.17
CA GLY A 315 -19.54 -6.43 -0.47
C GLY A 315 -19.12 -7.43 0.62
N GLU A 316 -19.74 -8.61 0.65
CA GLU A 316 -19.20 -9.77 1.36
C GLU A 316 -18.17 -10.46 0.49
#